data_6c332b7b6d809e79cdbcab717b380abf
#
_entry.id   6c332b7b6d809e79cdbcab717b380abf
#
_cell.length_a   1.000
_cell.length_b   1.000
_cell.length_c   1.000
_cell.angle_alpha   90.00
_cell.angle_beta   90.00
_cell.angle_gamma   90.00
#
_symmetry.space_group_name_H-M   'P 1'
#
loop_
_entity.id
_entity.type
_entity.pdbx_description
1 polymer ?
#
loop_
_entity_poly.entity_id
_entity_poly.type
_entity_poly.pdbx_seq_one_letter_code
_entity_poly.pdbx_strand_id
1 'polypeptide(L)'
;MIKEKVKALWKLCFEDSEAFIEMYFRLRYNNEVNIAIESGDEVISALQMLPYPMTFCGKQIQTSYISGACTHPDYRGKGVMKELLSQALTKMLHNNVILSTLIPAEPWLFDYYAHMGYA
;
A
#
# COMPACT_ATOMS: atom_id res chain seq x y z
N MET A 1 -6.26 -2.38 16.85
CA MET A 1 -6.85 -1.07 16.61
C MET A 1 -6.70 -0.69 15.14
N ILE A 2 -5.56 -0.14 14.74
CA ILE A 2 -5.38 0.25 13.33
C ILE A 2 -5.44 -0.96 12.39
N LYS A 3 -4.88 -2.09 12.79
CA LYS A 3 -4.89 -3.33 12.01
C LYS A 3 -6.31 -3.77 11.66
N GLU A 4 -7.21 -3.73 12.64
CA GLU A 4 -8.60 -4.13 12.43
C GLU A 4 -9.32 -3.19 11.48
N LYS A 5 -9.02 -1.89 11.56
CA LYS A 5 -9.60 -0.88 10.67
C LYS A 5 -9.09 -1.04 9.23
N VAL A 6 -7.80 -1.35 9.05
CA VAL A 6 -7.24 -1.61 7.74
C VAL A 6 -7.83 -2.88 7.14
N LYS A 7 -8.01 -3.92 7.97
CA LYS A 7 -8.64 -5.16 7.54
C LYS A 7 -10.08 -4.94 7.07
N ALA A 8 -10.83 -4.11 7.79
CA ALA A 8 -12.20 -3.75 7.40
C ALA A 8 -12.22 -3.04 6.05
N LEU A 9 -11.28 -2.11 5.83
CA LEU A 9 -11.15 -1.43 4.55
C LEU A 9 -10.82 -2.41 3.42
N TRP A 10 -9.92 -3.36 3.69
CA TRP A 10 -9.56 -4.39 2.71
C TRP A 10 -10.77 -5.19 2.25
N LYS A 11 -11.60 -5.63 3.20
CA LYS A 11 -12.83 -6.37 2.89
C LYS A 11 -13.78 -5.56 2.01
N LEU A 12 -13.82 -4.27 2.21
CA LEU A 12 -14.68 -3.37 1.43
C LEU A 12 -14.16 -3.15 0.02
N CYS A 13 -12.85 -3.07 -0.16
CA CYS A 13 -12.23 -2.71 -1.43
C CYS A 13 -11.88 -3.89 -2.34
N PHE A 14 -11.61 -5.06 -1.76
CA PHE A 14 -11.15 -6.23 -2.51
C PHE A 14 -12.11 -7.39 -2.34
N GLU A 15 -12.23 -8.19 -3.39
CA GLU A 15 -13.08 -9.37 -3.41
C GLU A 15 -12.33 -10.65 -3.00
N ASP A 16 -11.39 -10.52 -2.08
CA ASP A 16 -10.61 -11.66 -1.60
C ASP A 16 -11.42 -12.49 -0.61
N SER A 17 -11.13 -13.79 -0.56
CA SER A 17 -11.77 -14.67 0.42
C SER A 17 -11.33 -14.32 1.84
N GLU A 18 -12.17 -14.65 2.81
CA GLU A 18 -11.83 -14.44 4.22
C GLU A 18 -10.57 -15.22 4.61
N ALA A 19 -10.39 -16.42 4.07
CA ALA A 19 -9.20 -17.22 4.34
C ALA A 19 -7.93 -16.51 3.87
N PHE A 20 -7.96 -15.90 2.68
CA PHE A 20 -6.83 -15.13 2.18
C PHE A 20 -6.55 -13.90 3.05
N ILE A 21 -7.59 -13.16 3.42
CA ILE A 21 -7.47 -11.95 4.25
C ILE A 21 -6.86 -12.30 5.61
N GLU A 22 -7.37 -13.36 6.26
CA GLU A 22 -6.82 -13.81 7.55
C GLU A 22 -5.36 -14.21 7.44
N MET A 23 -5.00 -14.95 6.39
CA MET A 23 -3.62 -15.36 6.14
C MET A 23 -2.71 -14.15 5.94
N TYR A 24 -3.12 -13.20 5.09
CA TYR A 24 -2.33 -12.01 4.80
C TYR A 24 -2.08 -11.19 6.05
N PHE A 25 -3.12 -10.90 6.83
CA PHE A 25 -3.01 -10.09 8.04
C PHE A 25 -2.26 -10.78 9.15
N ARG A 26 -2.17 -12.10 9.12
CA ARG A 26 -1.36 -12.85 10.07
C ARG A 26 0.11 -12.92 9.64
N LEU A 27 0.39 -13.09 8.35
CA LEU A 27 1.73 -13.42 7.87
C LEU A 27 2.48 -12.23 7.28
N ARG A 28 1.79 -11.27 6.69
CA ARG A 28 2.42 -10.18 5.96
C ARG A 28 2.21 -8.80 6.57
N TYR A 29 1.07 -8.58 7.18
CA TYR A 29 0.77 -7.29 7.77
C TYR A 29 1.53 -7.09 9.06
N ASN A 30 2.08 -5.87 9.25
CA ASN A 30 2.42 -5.35 10.56
C ASN A 30 2.29 -3.83 10.53
N ASN A 31 2.20 -3.21 11.71
CA ASN A 31 1.95 -1.77 11.80
C ASN A 31 3.11 -0.93 11.26
N GLU A 32 4.32 -1.47 11.24
CA GLU A 32 5.49 -0.73 10.75
C GLU A 32 5.50 -0.56 9.23
N VAL A 33 4.91 -1.50 8.49
CA VAL A 33 4.84 -1.42 7.02
C VAL A 33 3.55 -0.77 6.55
N ASN A 34 2.61 -0.49 7.44
CA ASN A 34 1.32 0.07 7.10
C ASN A 34 1.36 1.60 7.11
N ILE A 35 0.80 2.19 6.06
CA ILE A 35 0.49 3.62 6.00
C ILE A 35 -1.01 3.74 5.79
N ALA A 36 -1.66 4.58 6.57
CA ALA A 36 -3.11 4.75 6.51
C ALA A 36 -3.51 6.20 6.72
N ILE A 37 -4.62 6.58 6.12
CA ILE A 37 -5.28 7.86 6.36
C ILE A 37 -6.61 7.54 7.05
N GLU A 38 -6.86 8.20 8.15
CA GLU A 38 -8.08 8.02 8.94
C GLU A 38 -8.99 9.22 8.80
N SER A 39 -10.30 8.96 8.87
CA SER A 39 -11.32 9.99 8.97
C SER A 39 -12.29 9.56 10.07
N GLY A 40 -12.31 10.30 11.18
CA GLY A 40 -13.06 9.89 12.36
C GLY A 40 -12.49 8.59 12.90
N ASP A 41 -13.35 7.58 13.08
CA ASP A 41 -12.97 6.28 13.60
C ASP A 41 -12.64 5.25 12.51
N GLU A 42 -12.68 5.66 11.24
CA GLU A 42 -12.44 4.76 10.12
C GLU A 42 -11.11 5.03 9.44
N VAL A 43 -10.48 3.97 8.92
CA VAL A 43 -9.40 4.09 7.94
C VAL A 43 -10.04 4.19 6.57
N ILE A 44 -9.75 5.29 5.86
CA ILE A 44 -10.35 5.54 4.53
C ILE A 44 -9.41 5.22 3.39
N SER A 45 -8.11 5.10 3.65
CA SER A 45 -7.12 4.70 2.65
C SER A 45 -5.95 4.05 3.37
N ALA A 46 -5.40 3.01 2.77
CA ALA A 46 -4.26 2.30 3.36
C ALA A 46 -3.45 1.58 2.30
N LEU A 47 -2.20 1.33 2.62
CA LEU A 47 -1.31 0.47 1.84
C LEU A 47 -0.28 -0.14 2.78
N GLN A 48 0.37 -1.21 2.33
CA GLN A 48 1.48 -1.82 3.04
C GLN A 48 2.74 -1.72 2.18
N MET A 49 3.85 -1.36 2.82
CA MET A 49 5.16 -1.26 2.19
C MET A 49 5.98 -2.48 2.58
N LEU A 50 5.80 -3.58 1.84
CA LEU A 50 6.48 -4.83 2.18
C LEU A 50 7.95 -4.76 1.77
N PRO A 51 8.88 -5.09 2.67
CA PRO A 51 10.29 -5.17 2.31
C PRO A 51 10.50 -6.23 1.22
N TYR A 52 11.24 -5.88 0.19
CA TYR A 52 11.47 -6.77 -0.93
C TYR A 52 12.89 -6.55 -1.46
N PRO A 53 13.87 -7.33 -0.96
CA PRO A 53 15.24 -7.18 -1.44
C PRO A 53 15.34 -7.57 -2.92
N MET A 54 16.06 -6.76 -3.69
CA MET A 54 16.29 -7.03 -5.10
C MET A 54 17.80 -7.01 -5.40
N THR A 55 18.22 -7.82 -6.36
CA THR A 55 19.58 -7.80 -6.84
C THR A 55 19.67 -6.95 -8.10
N PHE A 56 20.56 -5.97 -8.10
CA PHE A 56 20.77 -5.09 -9.25
C PHE A 56 22.27 -4.87 -9.43
N CYS A 57 22.77 -5.17 -10.62
CA CYS A 57 24.20 -5.05 -10.95
C CYS A 57 25.11 -5.77 -9.95
N GLY A 58 24.69 -6.96 -9.51
CA GLY A 58 25.45 -7.79 -8.57
C GLY A 58 25.38 -7.35 -7.11
N LYS A 59 24.58 -6.33 -6.81
CA LYS A 59 24.37 -5.85 -5.44
C LYS A 59 22.94 -6.01 -5.02
N GLN A 60 22.74 -6.37 -3.74
CA GLN A 60 21.42 -6.43 -3.15
C GLN A 60 21.01 -5.03 -2.69
N ILE A 61 19.83 -4.59 -3.11
CA ILE A 61 19.26 -3.31 -2.69
C ILE A 61 17.94 -3.54 -1.99
N GLN A 62 17.62 -2.66 -1.07
CA GLN A 62 16.33 -2.70 -0.36
C GLN A 62 15.28 -1.95 -1.17
N THR A 63 14.16 -2.63 -1.41
CA THR A 63 13.01 -2.03 -2.07
C THR A 63 11.77 -2.23 -1.22
N SER A 64 10.74 -1.44 -1.50
CA SER A 64 9.42 -1.66 -0.92
C SER A 64 8.43 -2.02 -2.00
N TYR A 65 7.71 -3.11 -1.80
CA TYR A 65 6.61 -3.53 -2.66
C TYR A 65 5.32 -2.98 -2.07
N ILE A 66 4.62 -2.14 -2.82
CA ILE A 66 3.33 -1.60 -2.40
C ILE A 66 2.27 -2.68 -2.58
N SER A 67 1.65 -3.06 -1.47
CA SER A 67 0.63 -4.10 -1.44
C SER A 67 -0.64 -3.57 -0.77
N GLY A 68 -1.79 -4.05 -1.19
CA GLY A 68 -3.06 -3.72 -0.57
C GLY A 68 -3.44 -2.25 -0.62
N ALA A 69 -2.95 -1.52 -1.62
CA ALA A 69 -3.28 -0.11 -1.78
C ALA A 69 -4.76 0.06 -2.14
N CYS A 70 -5.52 0.71 -1.27
CA CYS A 70 -6.94 0.90 -1.48
C CYS A 70 -7.46 2.15 -0.80
N THR A 71 -8.56 2.70 -1.33
CA THR A 71 -9.26 3.83 -0.79
C THR A 71 -10.74 3.49 -0.68
N HIS A 72 -11.36 3.86 0.44
CA HIS A 72 -12.79 3.68 0.65
C HIS A 72 -13.56 4.27 -0.54
N PRO A 73 -14.59 3.55 -1.07
CA PRO A 73 -15.33 4.02 -2.25
C PRO A 73 -15.87 5.44 -2.15
N ASP A 74 -16.31 5.86 -0.97
CA ASP A 74 -16.89 7.19 -0.76
C ASP A 74 -15.83 8.31 -0.80
N TYR A 75 -14.55 7.97 -0.78
CA TYR A 75 -13.45 8.93 -0.74
C TYR A 75 -12.58 8.89 -2.01
N ARG A 76 -12.98 8.10 -3.00
CA ARG A 76 -12.26 8.01 -4.27
C ARG A 76 -12.42 9.29 -5.09
N GLY A 77 -11.40 9.60 -5.90
CA GLY A 77 -11.43 10.77 -6.76
C GLY A 77 -11.15 12.09 -6.05
N LYS A 78 -10.71 12.05 -4.80
CA LYS A 78 -10.44 13.25 -3.98
C LYS A 78 -8.97 13.44 -3.65
N GLY A 79 -8.08 12.70 -4.31
CA GLY A 79 -6.65 12.80 -4.07
C GLY A 79 -6.14 12.11 -2.82
N VAL A 80 -6.96 11.29 -2.16
CA VAL A 80 -6.56 10.61 -0.91
C VAL A 80 -5.42 9.63 -1.16
N MET A 81 -5.50 8.82 -2.21
CA MET A 81 -4.43 7.87 -2.54
C MET A 81 -3.14 8.57 -2.91
N LYS A 82 -3.21 9.70 -3.60
CA LYS A 82 -2.03 10.50 -3.93
C LYS A 82 -1.33 10.98 -2.66
N GLU A 83 -2.08 11.46 -1.69
CA GLU A 83 -1.55 11.87 -0.39
C GLU A 83 -0.95 10.67 0.34
N LEU A 84 -1.63 9.53 0.33
CA LEU A 84 -1.15 8.32 0.98
C LEU A 84 0.19 7.86 0.39
N LEU A 85 0.30 7.82 -0.94
CA LEU A 85 1.55 7.44 -1.61
C LEU A 85 2.66 8.44 -1.31
N SER A 86 2.34 9.74 -1.23
CA SER A 86 3.32 10.75 -0.85
C SER A 86 3.89 10.48 0.54
N GLN A 87 3.03 10.15 1.50
CA GLN A 87 3.48 9.78 2.85
C GLN A 87 4.31 8.51 2.84
N ALA A 88 3.91 7.51 2.06
CA ALA A 88 4.65 6.26 1.96
C ALA A 88 6.05 6.47 1.37
N LEU A 89 6.16 7.24 0.30
CA LEU A 89 7.44 7.52 -0.33
C LEU A 89 8.37 8.32 0.59
N THR A 90 7.82 9.24 1.37
CA THR A 90 8.58 9.99 2.37
C THR A 90 9.13 9.05 3.44
N LYS A 91 8.30 8.11 3.93
CA LYS A 91 8.74 7.14 4.93
C LYS A 91 9.83 6.21 4.37
N MET A 92 9.68 5.77 3.12
CA MET A 92 10.70 4.97 2.46
C MET A 92 12.03 5.71 2.37
N LEU A 93 11.99 6.98 2.02
CA LEU A 93 13.20 7.81 1.94
C LEU A 93 13.90 7.90 3.31
N HIS A 94 13.15 8.10 4.39
CA HIS A 94 13.70 8.13 5.73
C HIS A 94 14.30 6.79 6.16
N ASN A 95 13.82 5.69 5.61
CA ASN A 95 14.32 4.34 5.91
C ASN A 95 15.40 3.87 4.93
N ASN A 96 15.92 4.76 4.09
CA ASN A 96 16.94 4.46 3.10
C ASN A 96 16.50 3.43 2.05
N VAL A 97 15.22 3.36 1.78
CA VAL A 97 14.67 2.55 0.69
C VAL A 97 14.74 3.36 -0.59
N ILE A 98 15.49 2.88 -1.58
CA ILE A 98 15.78 3.64 -2.79
C ILE A 98 14.86 3.33 -3.97
N LEU A 99 14.05 2.28 -3.85
CA LEU A 99 13.18 1.85 -4.94
C LEU A 99 11.85 1.36 -4.40
N SER A 100 10.77 1.79 -5.03
CA SER A 100 9.43 1.32 -4.73
C SER A 100 8.84 0.65 -5.95
N THR A 101 8.20 -0.52 -5.74
CA THR A 101 7.58 -1.28 -6.83
C THR A 101 6.13 -1.58 -6.51
N LEU A 102 5.33 -1.77 -7.54
CA LEU A 102 3.97 -2.27 -7.40
C LEU A 102 3.54 -2.95 -8.69
N ILE A 103 2.50 -3.78 -8.57
CA ILE A 103 1.88 -4.42 -9.73
C ILE A 103 0.43 -3.93 -9.81
N PRO A 104 0.08 -3.14 -10.83
CA PRO A 104 -1.31 -2.71 -11.01
C PRO A 104 -2.24 -3.89 -11.27
N ALA A 105 -3.38 -3.94 -10.59
CA ALA A 105 -4.34 -5.03 -10.73
C ALA A 105 -5.14 -4.95 -12.04
N GLU A 106 -5.28 -3.74 -12.60
CA GLU A 106 -6.05 -3.50 -13.79
C GLU A 106 -5.24 -2.68 -14.80
N PRO A 107 -5.42 -2.86 -16.12
CA PRO A 107 -4.63 -2.14 -17.12
C PRO A 107 -4.68 -0.61 -17.00
N TRP A 108 -5.83 -0.04 -16.65
CA TRP A 108 -5.96 1.42 -16.53
C TRP A 108 -5.16 1.99 -15.36
N LEU A 109 -4.79 1.14 -14.40
CA LEU A 109 -4.00 1.58 -13.25
C LEU A 109 -2.54 1.88 -13.60
N PHE A 110 -2.03 1.41 -14.74
CA PHE A 110 -0.68 1.78 -15.16
C PHE A 110 -0.55 3.28 -15.33
N ASP A 111 -1.51 3.91 -16.03
CA ASP A 111 -1.50 5.36 -16.20
C ASP A 111 -1.73 6.09 -14.86
N TYR A 112 -2.61 5.55 -14.04
CA TYR A 112 -2.91 6.11 -12.73
C TYR A 112 -1.64 6.21 -11.87
N TYR A 113 -0.87 5.12 -11.80
CA TYR A 113 0.36 5.12 -11.00
C TYR A 113 1.49 5.90 -11.67
N ALA A 114 1.52 5.95 -12.99
CA ALA A 114 2.51 6.77 -13.71
C ALA A 114 2.38 8.25 -13.33
N HIS A 115 1.16 8.74 -13.16
CA HIS A 115 0.91 10.12 -12.71
C HIS A 115 1.38 10.36 -11.28
N MET A 116 1.66 9.33 -10.51
CA MET A 116 2.16 9.41 -9.14
C MET A 116 3.66 9.16 -9.05
N GLY A 117 4.36 9.10 -10.18
CA GLY A 117 5.81 8.97 -10.22
C GLY A 117 6.34 7.57 -10.54
N TYR A 118 5.50 6.59 -10.80
CA TYR A 118 5.93 5.25 -11.20
C TYR A 118 6.14 5.18 -12.71
N ALA A 119 7.21 4.51 -13.10
CA ALA A 119 7.54 4.34 -14.51
C ALA A 119 6.81 3.16 -15.14
#